data_80940acc3ca8f7f80fc6ac2ae1913fa8
#
_entry.id   80940acc3ca8f7f80fc6ac2ae1913fa8
#
_cell.length_a   1.000
_cell.length_b   1.000
_cell.length_c   1.000
_cell.angle_alpha   90.00
_cell.angle_beta   90.00
_cell.angle_gamma   90.00
#
_symmetry.space_group_name_H-M   'P 1'
#
loop_
_entity.id
_entity.type
_entity.pdbx_description
1 polymer ?
#
loop_
_entity_poly.entity_id
_entity_poly.type
_entity_poly.pdbx_seq_one_letter_code
_entity_poly.pdbx_strand_id
1 'polypeptide(L)'
;GDACNLVSEMHNYDLVFAGNLIDRLYQPQLFLDSMTQRIRVGGWLVITSPYTWLEDYTPPGYWLGGYVDNTGIPVDTFTGLSRALHPHFKLGCRENIPFVIRETARKHQHTIAELTAWHRVE
;
A
#
# COMPACT_ATOMS: atom_id res chain seq x y z
N GLY A 1 -0.41 -12.09 12.51
CA GLY A 1 -1.79 -11.67 12.48
C GLY A 1 -2.24 -11.24 11.10
N ASP A 2 -3.50 -10.98 10.96
CA ASP A 2 -4.10 -10.48 9.72
C ASP A 2 -3.99 -8.96 9.68
N ALA A 3 -3.29 -8.40 8.68
CA ALA A 3 -3.12 -6.95 8.54
C ALA A 3 -4.43 -6.22 8.25
N CYS A 4 -5.45 -6.91 7.73
CA CYS A 4 -6.78 -6.33 7.52
C CYS A 4 -7.62 -6.31 8.81
N ASN A 5 -7.16 -6.93 9.89
CA ASN A 5 -7.87 -7.07 11.15
C ASN A 5 -6.92 -6.96 12.34
N LEU A 6 -6.30 -5.78 12.47
CA LEU A 6 -5.35 -5.50 13.54
C LEU A 6 -6.07 -5.34 14.88
N VAL A 7 -5.40 -5.76 15.98
CA VAL A 7 -5.97 -5.63 17.32
C VAL A 7 -5.99 -4.16 17.78
N SER A 8 -6.93 -3.84 18.67
CA SER A 8 -7.19 -2.46 19.09
C SER A 8 -6.04 -1.84 19.90
N GLU A 9 -5.19 -2.65 20.52
CA GLU A 9 -4.04 -2.17 21.29
C GLU A 9 -2.89 -1.64 20.40
N MET A 10 -2.92 -1.95 19.08
CA MET A 10 -1.91 -1.51 18.12
C MET A 10 -2.26 -0.12 17.60
N HIS A 11 -1.99 0.90 18.41
CA HIS A 11 -2.33 2.30 18.08
C HIS A 11 -1.28 3.29 18.57
N ASN A 12 -1.42 4.56 18.16
CA ASN A 12 -0.54 5.69 18.52
C ASN A 12 0.92 5.49 18.11
N TYR A 13 1.15 4.81 17.00
CA TYR A 13 2.49 4.66 16.46
C TYR A 13 2.97 5.94 15.77
N ASP A 14 4.27 6.22 15.90
CA ASP A 14 4.92 7.31 15.17
C ASP A 14 5.15 6.95 13.72
N LEU A 15 5.32 5.68 13.42
CA LEU A 15 5.64 5.16 12.10
C LEU A 15 5.08 3.76 11.94
N VAL A 16 4.41 3.52 10.81
CA VAL A 16 4.06 2.17 10.35
C VAL A 16 4.71 1.96 9.00
N PHE A 17 5.43 0.87 8.85
CA PHE A 17 6.06 0.48 7.60
C PHE A 17 5.37 -0.76 7.03
N ALA A 18 4.80 -0.61 5.83
CA ALA A 18 4.15 -1.70 5.10
C ALA A 18 5.00 -2.08 3.89
N GLY A 19 5.96 -2.98 4.11
CA GLY A 19 6.91 -3.40 3.08
C GLY A 19 6.35 -4.53 2.23
N ASN A 20 6.09 -4.28 0.95
CA ASN A 20 5.61 -5.27 -0.03
C ASN A 20 4.36 -6.02 0.49
N LEU A 21 3.42 -5.30 1.08
CA LEU A 21 2.27 -5.88 1.77
C LEU A 21 0.95 -5.62 1.05
N ILE A 22 0.68 -4.39 0.58
CA ILE A 22 -0.66 -3.99 0.16
C ILE A 22 -1.20 -4.79 -1.02
N ASP A 23 -0.34 -5.27 -1.91
CA ASP A 23 -0.72 -6.10 -3.05
C ASP A 23 -0.79 -7.59 -2.70
N ARG A 24 -0.69 -7.94 -1.41
CA ARG A 24 -0.83 -9.29 -0.88
C ARG A 24 -2.00 -9.43 0.10
N LEU A 25 -2.71 -8.34 0.39
CA LEU A 25 -3.85 -8.33 1.29
C LEU A 25 -5.15 -8.65 0.55
N TYR A 26 -6.07 -9.32 1.23
CA TYR A 26 -7.39 -9.61 0.66
C TYR A 26 -8.18 -8.32 0.39
N GLN A 27 -8.19 -7.40 1.37
CA GLN A 27 -8.85 -6.09 1.25
C GLN A 27 -7.90 -4.99 1.72
N PRO A 28 -7.01 -4.49 0.84
CA PRO A 28 -6.05 -3.47 1.23
C PRO A 28 -6.68 -2.18 1.74
N GLN A 29 -7.89 -1.83 1.30
CA GLN A 29 -8.60 -0.66 1.79
C GLN A 29 -8.85 -0.72 3.30
N LEU A 30 -9.18 -1.90 3.85
CA LEU A 30 -9.38 -2.06 5.29
C LEU A 30 -8.10 -1.78 6.08
N PHE A 31 -6.96 -2.22 5.57
CA PHE A 31 -5.67 -1.92 6.18
C PHE A 31 -5.42 -0.40 6.20
N LEU A 32 -5.62 0.26 5.06
CA LEU A 32 -5.41 1.70 4.94
C LEU A 32 -6.38 2.49 5.83
N ASP A 33 -7.65 2.09 5.86
CA ASP A 33 -8.66 2.74 6.71
C ASP A 33 -8.31 2.65 8.19
N SER A 34 -7.65 1.56 8.61
CA SER A 34 -7.26 1.37 10.01
C SER A 34 -6.07 2.26 10.43
N MET A 35 -5.34 2.85 9.48
CA MET A 35 -4.13 3.61 9.78
C MET A 35 -4.41 4.88 10.59
N THR A 36 -5.59 5.49 10.44
CA THR A 36 -5.98 6.64 11.26
C THR A 36 -6.13 6.27 12.74
N GLN A 37 -6.36 5.01 13.05
CA GLN A 37 -6.44 4.50 14.41
C GLN A 37 -5.09 4.02 14.94
N ARG A 38 -4.13 3.74 14.05
CA ARG A 38 -2.83 3.16 14.43
C ARG A 38 -1.73 4.20 14.52
N ILE A 39 -1.76 5.21 13.65
CA ILE A 39 -0.73 6.24 13.54
C ILE A 39 -1.24 7.52 14.17
N ARG A 40 -0.46 8.11 15.07
CA ARG A 40 -0.80 9.40 15.69
C ARG A 40 -0.80 10.51 14.64
N VAL A 41 -1.50 11.59 14.90
CA VAL A 41 -1.38 12.82 14.09
C VAL A 41 0.07 13.31 14.16
N GLY A 42 0.68 13.60 13.03
CA GLY A 42 2.11 13.90 12.91
C GLY A 42 2.99 12.68 12.67
N GLY A 43 2.43 11.47 12.72
CA GLY A 43 3.16 10.24 12.39
C GLY A 43 3.20 9.97 10.89
N TRP A 44 3.82 8.86 10.52
CA TRP A 44 4.07 8.50 9.13
C TRP A 44 3.62 7.08 8.81
N LEU A 45 3.09 6.91 7.60
CA LEU A 45 2.86 5.61 6.97
C LEU A 45 3.80 5.50 5.76
N VAL A 46 4.67 4.51 5.77
CA VAL A 46 5.57 4.24 4.65
C VAL A 46 5.16 2.93 3.99
N ILE A 47 4.91 2.99 2.70
CA ILE A 47 4.46 1.84 1.90
C ILE A 47 5.47 1.60 0.79
N THR A 48 5.94 0.37 0.65
CA THR A 48 6.68 -0.07 -0.53
C THR A 48 5.92 -1.21 -1.20
N SER A 49 5.81 -1.16 -2.52
CA SER A 49 5.13 -2.24 -3.26
C SER A 49 5.49 -2.16 -4.74
N PRO A 50 5.65 -3.30 -5.42
CA PRO A 50 5.74 -3.35 -6.87
C PRO A 50 4.37 -3.25 -7.54
N TYR A 51 3.28 -3.20 -6.76
CA TYR A 51 1.89 -3.14 -7.23
C TYR A 51 1.52 -4.32 -8.14
N THR A 52 1.99 -5.50 -7.78
CA THR A 52 1.67 -6.74 -8.50
C THR A 52 0.37 -7.32 -7.97
N TRP A 53 -0.75 -6.83 -8.48
CA TRP A 53 -2.07 -7.30 -8.08
C TRP A 53 -2.33 -8.68 -8.68
N LEU A 54 -2.63 -9.65 -7.82
CA LEU A 54 -2.95 -11.03 -8.22
C LEU A 54 -4.24 -11.46 -7.57
N GLU A 55 -5.11 -12.12 -8.35
CA GLU A 55 -6.40 -12.61 -7.86
C GLU A 55 -6.25 -13.65 -6.73
N ASP A 56 -5.10 -14.35 -6.68
CA ASP A 56 -4.80 -15.32 -5.62
C ASP A 56 -4.75 -14.67 -4.24
N TYR A 57 -4.42 -13.38 -4.15
CA TYR A 57 -4.32 -12.66 -2.89
C TYR A 57 -5.45 -11.66 -2.70
N THR A 58 -5.76 -10.89 -3.74
CA THR A 58 -6.71 -9.79 -3.68
C THR A 58 -7.73 -9.92 -4.80
N PRO A 59 -9.03 -10.07 -4.49
CA PRO A 59 -10.06 -10.05 -5.53
C PRO A 59 -9.97 -8.77 -6.35
N PRO A 60 -10.16 -8.82 -7.69
CA PRO A 60 -9.98 -7.64 -8.55
C PRO A 60 -10.80 -6.42 -8.16
N GLY A 61 -11.98 -6.63 -7.56
CA GLY A 61 -12.82 -5.53 -7.08
C GLY A 61 -12.21 -4.75 -5.92
N TYR A 62 -11.17 -5.29 -5.27
CA TYR A 62 -10.47 -4.65 -4.15
C TYR A 62 -9.09 -4.11 -4.52
N TRP A 63 -8.69 -4.23 -5.78
CA TRP A 63 -7.43 -3.64 -6.24
C TRP A 63 -7.48 -2.12 -6.12
N LEU A 64 -6.41 -1.53 -5.60
CA LEU A 64 -6.31 -0.07 -5.49
C LEU A 64 -5.95 0.60 -6.82
N GLY A 65 -5.48 -0.17 -7.77
CA GLY A 65 -5.13 0.31 -9.10
C GLY A 65 -4.93 -0.85 -10.05
N GLY A 66 -4.48 -0.55 -11.26
CA GLY A 66 -4.29 -1.56 -12.29
C GLY A 66 -5.60 -1.97 -12.98
N TYR A 67 -6.59 -1.10 -12.95
CA TYR A 67 -7.89 -1.33 -13.58
C TYR A 67 -8.35 -0.07 -14.32
N VAL A 68 -9.42 -0.23 -15.11
CA VAL A 68 -10.08 0.87 -15.82
C VAL A 68 -11.40 1.16 -15.09
N ASP A 69 -11.67 2.42 -14.81
CA ASP A 69 -12.89 2.82 -14.10
C ASP A 69 -14.13 2.80 -15.02
N ASN A 70 -15.29 3.12 -14.45
CA ASN A 70 -16.57 3.09 -15.19
C ASN A 70 -16.63 4.09 -16.34
N THR A 71 -15.75 5.08 -16.37
CA THR A 71 -15.67 6.09 -17.43
C THR A 71 -14.64 5.74 -18.51
N GLY A 72 -13.98 4.58 -18.39
CA GLY A 72 -12.96 4.13 -19.33
C GLY A 72 -11.57 4.70 -19.06
N ILE A 73 -11.32 5.32 -17.89
CA ILE A 73 -10.04 5.93 -17.54
C ILE A 73 -9.22 4.92 -16.71
N PRO A 74 -7.96 4.63 -17.11
CA PRO A 74 -7.08 3.78 -16.30
C PRO A 74 -6.79 4.42 -14.95
N VAL A 75 -6.83 3.60 -13.90
CA VAL A 75 -6.51 4.02 -12.52
C VAL A 75 -5.24 3.31 -12.10
N ASP A 76 -4.18 4.05 -11.79
CA ASP A 76 -2.97 3.47 -11.25
C ASP A 76 -3.08 3.32 -9.72
N THR A 77 -2.19 2.52 -9.13
CA THR A 77 -2.23 2.25 -7.70
C THR A 77 -1.92 3.49 -6.87
N PHE A 78 -1.01 4.34 -7.33
CA PHE A 78 -0.71 5.59 -6.62
C PHE A 78 -1.97 6.46 -6.47
N THR A 79 -2.76 6.57 -7.53
CA THR A 79 -4.04 7.30 -7.48
C THR A 79 -5.00 6.66 -6.47
N GLY A 80 -5.09 5.32 -6.48
CA GLY A 80 -5.92 4.58 -5.52
C GLY A 80 -5.47 4.78 -4.08
N LEU A 81 -4.15 4.77 -3.82
CA LEU A 81 -3.59 5.06 -2.50
C LEU A 81 -3.92 6.48 -2.05
N SER A 82 -3.74 7.45 -2.93
CA SER A 82 -4.03 8.86 -2.63
C SER A 82 -5.49 9.04 -2.24
N ARG A 83 -6.42 8.43 -2.97
CA ARG A 83 -7.85 8.48 -2.66
C ARG A 83 -8.17 7.81 -1.33
N ALA A 84 -7.58 6.65 -1.07
CA ALA A 84 -7.82 5.88 0.14
C ALA A 84 -7.31 6.59 1.40
N LEU A 85 -6.22 7.35 1.29
CA LEU A 85 -5.59 8.02 2.42
C LEU A 85 -6.04 9.47 2.61
N HIS A 86 -6.71 10.07 1.61
CA HIS A 86 -7.26 11.42 1.73
C HIS A 86 -8.52 11.40 2.61
N PRO A 87 -8.74 12.41 3.47
CA PRO A 87 -7.94 13.63 3.71
C PRO A 87 -6.94 13.50 4.87
N HIS A 88 -6.83 12.31 5.48
CA HIS A 88 -6.09 12.16 6.75
C HIS A 88 -4.58 12.17 6.56
N PHE A 89 -4.10 11.83 5.37
CA PHE A 89 -2.68 11.73 5.06
C PHE A 89 -2.31 12.59 3.86
N LYS A 90 -1.11 13.18 3.91
CA LYS A 90 -0.50 13.88 2.78
C LYS A 90 0.77 13.17 2.34
N LEU A 91 0.99 13.12 1.03
CA LEU A 91 2.23 12.55 0.47
C LEU A 91 3.42 13.42 0.86
N GLY A 92 4.44 12.79 1.47
CA GLY A 92 5.70 13.45 1.78
C GLY A 92 6.83 13.07 0.84
N CYS A 93 6.82 11.82 0.35
CA CYS A 93 7.89 11.29 -0.50
C CYS A 93 7.37 10.21 -1.42
N ARG A 94 7.91 10.14 -2.63
CA ARG A 94 7.59 9.11 -3.62
C ARG A 94 8.85 8.77 -4.39
N GLU A 95 9.29 7.51 -4.35
CA GLU A 95 10.50 7.07 -5.01
C GLU A 95 10.38 5.67 -5.57
N ASN A 96 11.11 5.39 -6.65
CA ASN A 96 11.23 4.05 -7.19
C ASN A 96 12.44 3.35 -6.57
N ILE A 97 12.25 2.10 -6.16
CA ILE A 97 13.30 1.28 -5.56
C ILE A 97 13.46 0.02 -6.40
N PRO A 98 14.51 -0.08 -7.23
CA PRO A 98 14.75 -1.31 -7.98
C PRO A 98 15.30 -2.39 -7.06
N PHE A 99 14.88 -3.63 -7.28
CA PHE A 99 15.43 -4.78 -6.58
C PHE A 99 15.42 -6.02 -7.48
N VAL A 100 16.19 -7.03 -7.09
CA VAL A 100 16.33 -8.27 -7.82
C VAL A 100 15.89 -9.42 -6.94
N ILE A 101 14.98 -10.25 -7.48
CA ILE A 101 14.55 -11.49 -6.83
C ILE A 101 15.24 -12.64 -7.56
N ARG A 102 15.97 -13.47 -6.81
CA ARG A 102 16.56 -14.68 -7.37
C ARG A 102 15.52 -15.79 -7.37
N GLU A 103 15.11 -16.23 -8.56
CA GLU A 103 14.15 -17.32 -8.72
C GLU A 103 14.83 -18.69 -8.71
N THR A 104 15.97 -18.80 -9.42
CA THR A 104 16.79 -20.02 -9.47
C THR A 104 18.27 -19.62 -9.47
N ALA A 105 19.18 -20.61 -9.49
CA ALA A 105 20.61 -20.35 -9.56
C ALA A 105 21.01 -19.53 -10.81
N ARG A 106 20.21 -19.57 -11.86
CA ARG A 106 20.50 -18.91 -13.15
C ARG A 106 19.47 -17.87 -13.55
N LYS A 107 18.37 -17.73 -12.80
CA LYS A 107 17.29 -16.83 -13.18
C LYS A 107 17.02 -15.85 -12.07
N HIS A 108 17.03 -14.56 -12.40
CA HIS A 108 16.72 -13.46 -11.53
C HIS A 108 15.59 -12.64 -12.11
N GLN A 109 14.70 -12.16 -11.27
CA GLN A 109 13.65 -11.22 -11.64
C GLN A 109 14.05 -9.82 -11.19
N HIS A 110 14.08 -8.88 -12.12
CA HIS A 110 14.26 -7.46 -11.82
C HIS A 110 12.89 -6.83 -11.63
N THR A 111 12.70 -6.16 -10.50
CA THR A 111 11.41 -5.55 -10.14
C THR A 111 11.67 -4.14 -9.63
N ILE A 112 10.74 -3.25 -9.89
CA ILE A 112 10.77 -1.90 -9.35
C ILE A 112 9.60 -1.75 -8.40
N ALA A 113 9.89 -1.56 -7.11
CA ALA A 113 8.89 -1.17 -6.13
C ALA A 113 8.81 0.35 -6.06
N GLU A 114 7.65 0.86 -5.74
CA GLU A 114 7.48 2.25 -5.41
C GLU A 114 7.43 2.41 -3.90
N LEU A 115 8.19 3.36 -3.36
CA LEU A 115 8.09 3.79 -1.97
C LEU A 115 7.26 5.06 -1.92
N THR A 116 6.24 5.07 -1.07
CA THR A 116 5.47 6.27 -0.76
C THR A 116 5.45 6.48 0.73
N ALA A 117 5.72 7.70 1.17
CA ALA A 117 5.68 8.07 2.58
C ALA A 117 4.56 9.10 2.78
N TRP A 118 3.66 8.80 3.70
CA TRP A 118 2.44 9.58 3.92
C TRP A 118 2.43 10.11 5.35
N HIS A 119 2.28 11.42 5.48
CA HIS A 119 2.27 12.11 6.76
C HIS A 119 0.82 12.29 7.24
N ARG A 120 0.51 11.80 8.43
CA ARG A 120 -0.83 11.98 8.98
C ARG A 120 -1.02 13.41 9.47
N VAL A 121 -1.98 14.13 8.88
CA VAL A 121 -2.24 15.55 9.15
C VAL A 121 -3.54 15.79 9.93
N GLU A 122 -4.46 14.80 9.94
CA GLU A 122 -5.70 14.94 10.71
C GLU A 122 -6.36 13.60 11.08
#